data_fe45d7fcabc5c3373ce392e1005bad16
#
_entry.id   fe45d7fcabc5c3373ce392e1005bad16
#
_cell.length_a   1.000
_cell.length_b   1.000
_cell.length_c   1.000
_cell.angle_alpha   90.00
_cell.angle_beta   90.00
_cell.angle_gamma   90.00
#
_symmetry.space_group_name_H-M   'P 1'
#
loop_
_entity.id
_entity.type
_entity.pdbx_description
1 polymer ?
#
loop_
_entity_poly.entity_id
_entity_poly.type
_entity_poly.pdbx_seq_one_letter_code
_entity_poly.pdbx_strand_id
1 'polypeptide(L)'
;MIQKHELPILEYDSNSEEVIKPNHGAEQLKLPEKCVYAFLGEAVDDYAFEAEATVAETFETITRNYPVYIVKQDGMEFCLCAAPLGAPAAAQLMDFLISCGCKKIISTGSCGVLTDLAENEFLIPVKALRDEGTSYHYLPASRYIELDKNIRDAIEHTLLVQNIPFRECVTWTTDGFFRETQDMVRYRGAEGCTTVEMECAALAACARKRGASFGQILYTADSLANVLKHDERDWGKNSLRKALELCIAVLQTI
;
A
#
# COMPACT_ATOMS: atom_id res chain seq x y z
N MET A 1 26.85 -6.03 -11.61
CA MET A 1 27.90 -5.86 -10.58
C MET A 1 27.54 -4.64 -9.76
N ILE A 2 27.43 -4.76 -8.44
CA ILE A 2 27.10 -3.65 -7.52
C ILE A 2 28.23 -2.61 -7.60
N GLN A 3 27.89 -1.33 -7.71
CA GLN A 3 28.83 -0.23 -7.71
C GLN A 3 28.74 0.51 -6.38
N LYS A 4 29.90 0.71 -5.72
CA LYS A 4 29.98 1.45 -4.47
C LYS A 4 29.55 2.91 -4.67
N HIS A 5 28.65 3.39 -3.81
CA HIS A 5 28.17 4.76 -3.79
C HIS A 5 28.46 5.44 -2.45
N GLU A 6 28.52 6.76 -2.39
CA GLU A 6 28.69 7.52 -1.15
C GLU A 6 27.52 7.27 -0.18
N LEU A 7 26.30 7.15 -0.72
CA LEU A 7 25.10 6.77 0.02
C LEU A 7 24.76 5.28 -0.26
N PRO A 8 24.95 4.35 0.68
CA PRO A 8 24.77 2.91 0.45
C PRO A 8 23.39 2.52 -0.09
N ILE A 9 22.35 3.29 0.26
CA ILE A 9 20.97 3.05 -0.20
C ILE A 9 20.84 3.13 -1.74
N LEU A 10 21.79 3.74 -2.43
CA LEU A 10 21.81 3.85 -3.89
C LEU A 10 22.59 2.72 -4.58
N GLU A 11 23.13 1.76 -3.81
CA GLU A 11 23.85 0.59 -4.29
C GLU A 11 22.85 -0.51 -4.68
N TYR A 12 22.27 -0.41 -5.89
CA TYR A 12 21.26 -1.35 -6.36
C TYR A 12 21.89 -2.61 -6.94
N ASP A 13 21.39 -3.79 -6.48
CA ASP A 13 21.68 -5.08 -7.10
C ASP A 13 20.53 -5.52 -8.01
N SER A 14 20.83 -5.71 -9.29
CA SER A 14 19.84 -6.21 -10.27
C SER A 14 19.61 -7.73 -10.18
N ASN A 15 20.45 -8.46 -9.43
CA ASN A 15 20.27 -9.91 -9.23
C ASN A 15 18.96 -10.18 -8.50
N SER A 16 18.27 -11.25 -8.90
CA SER A 16 17.00 -11.68 -8.27
C SER A 16 17.16 -12.86 -7.32
N GLU A 17 18.38 -13.33 -7.10
CA GLU A 17 18.66 -14.47 -6.23
C GLU A 17 19.00 -13.97 -4.81
N GLU A 18 17.99 -13.92 -3.95
CA GLU A 18 18.16 -13.63 -2.53
C GLU A 18 18.65 -14.87 -1.77
N VAL A 19 19.46 -14.64 -0.73
CA VAL A 19 19.94 -15.71 0.18
C VAL A 19 18.75 -16.26 0.98
N ILE A 20 17.86 -15.39 1.47
CA ILE A 20 16.64 -15.78 2.15
C ILE A 20 15.48 -15.56 1.18
N LYS A 21 14.77 -16.63 0.82
CA LYS A 21 13.60 -16.52 -0.07
C LYS A 21 12.41 -15.94 0.71
N PRO A 22 11.58 -15.08 0.08
CA PRO A 22 10.45 -14.47 0.78
C PRO A 22 9.44 -15.46 1.34
N ASN A 23 9.25 -16.61 0.70
CA ASN A 23 8.38 -17.71 1.14
C ASN A 23 9.12 -18.81 1.89
N HIS A 24 10.27 -18.52 2.49
CA HIS A 24 11.03 -19.48 3.29
C HIS A 24 10.17 -20.06 4.42
N GLY A 25 10.13 -21.40 4.51
CA GLY A 25 9.27 -22.13 5.45
C GLY A 25 7.80 -22.31 4.99
N ALA A 26 7.40 -21.68 3.88
CA ALA A 26 6.07 -21.76 3.30
C ALA A 26 6.10 -22.08 1.79
N GLU A 27 7.10 -22.82 1.32
CA GLU A 27 7.34 -23.06 -0.11
C GLU A 27 6.21 -23.85 -0.80
N GLN A 28 5.41 -24.57 -0.02
CA GLN A 28 4.25 -25.34 -0.52
C GLN A 28 2.94 -24.54 -0.48
N LEU A 29 2.93 -23.39 0.17
CA LEU A 29 1.73 -22.54 0.28
C LEU A 29 1.35 -22.00 -1.10
N LYS A 30 0.07 -22.11 -1.43
CA LYS A 30 -0.52 -21.56 -2.65
C LYS A 30 -1.68 -20.65 -2.28
N LEU A 31 -1.45 -19.37 -2.41
CA LEU A 31 -2.45 -18.34 -2.17
C LEU A 31 -3.23 -18.00 -3.45
N PRO A 32 -4.47 -17.54 -3.34
CA PRO A 32 -5.22 -16.94 -4.44
C PRO A 32 -4.43 -15.84 -5.15
N GLU A 33 -4.65 -15.70 -6.46
CA GLU A 33 -3.98 -14.68 -7.27
C GLU A 33 -4.33 -13.25 -6.83
N LYS A 34 -5.55 -13.04 -6.33
CA LYS A 34 -6.11 -11.75 -5.92
C LYS A 34 -5.91 -11.53 -4.42
N CYS A 35 -5.57 -10.29 -4.05
CA CYS A 35 -5.30 -9.95 -2.65
C CYS A 35 -5.78 -8.54 -2.32
N VAL A 36 -6.47 -8.39 -1.19
CA VAL A 36 -6.65 -7.10 -0.49
C VAL A 36 -5.60 -7.00 0.60
N TYR A 37 -4.79 -5.96 0.56
CA TYR A 37 -3.71 -5.69 1.50
C TYR A 37 -3.96 -4.35 2.19
N ALA A 38 -4.49 -4.37 3.42
CA ALA A 38 -5.18 -3.21 3.99
C ALA A 38 -4.55 -2.70 5.30
N PHE A 39 -4.29 -1.39 5.35
CA PHE A 39 -3.83 -0.65 6.54
C PHE A 39 -5.03 -0.16 7.35
N LEU A 40 -5.88 -1.10 7.81
CA LEU A 40 -7.15 -0.81 8.47
C LEU A 40 -7.24 -1.39 9.89
N GLY A 41 -6.12 -1.90 10.42
CA GLY A 41 -6.06 -2.48 11.76
C GLY A 41 -7.07 -3.61 11.96
N GLU A 42 -7.79 -3.58 13.07
CA GLU A 42 -8.75 -4.61 13.47
C GLU A 42 -9.94 -4.76 12.50
N ALA A 43 -10.25 -3.73 11.70
CA ALA A 43 -11.34 -3.83 10.72
C ALA A 43 -11.12 -4.93 9.66
N VAL A 44 -9.87 -5.36 9.45
CA VAL A 44 -9.55 -6.50 8.58
C VAL A 44 -9.96 -7.81 9.24
N ASP A 45 -9.64 -7.98 10.52
CA ASP A 45 -9.96 -9.18 11.28
C ASP A 45 -11.48 -9.29 11.51
N ASP A 46 -12.15 -8.17 11.78
CA ASP A 46 -13.62 -8.10 11.91
C ASP A 46 -14.30 -8.54 10.61
N TYR A 47 -13.84 -8.01 9.48
CA TYR A 47 -14.36 -8.42 8.17
C TYR A 47 -14.11 -9.90 7.87
N ALA A 48 -12.91 -10.40 8.17
CA ALA A 48 -12.57 -11.80 7.97
C ALA A 48 -13.49 -12.72 8.79
N PHE A 49 -13.80 -12.33 10.03
CA PHE A 49 -14.74 -13.03 10.89
C PHE A 49 -16.17 -13.02 10.32
N GLU A 50 -16.69 -11.84 9.91
CA GLU A 50 -18.02 -11.70 9.29
C GLU A 50 -18.16 -12.51 8.00
N ALA A 51 -17.09 -12.58 7.20
CA ALA A 51 -17.05 -13.33 5.94
C ALA A 51 -16.76 -14.83 6.12
N GLU A 52 -16.69 -15.33 7.36
CA GLU A 52 -16.31 -16.72 7.68
C GLU A 52 -15.00 -17.17 6.98
N ALA A 53 -14.05 -16.24 6.89
CA ALA A 53 -12.77 -16.49 6.23
C ALA A 53 -11.95 -17.55 6.95
N THR A 54 -11.15 -18.30 6.20
CA THR A 54 -10.20 -19.27 6.77
C THR A 54 -8.79 -18.69 6.82
N VAL A 55 -8.05 -18.95 7.89
CA VAL A 55 -6.63 -18.60 7.96
C VAL A 55 -5.84 -19.63 7.15
N ALA A 56 -5.19 -19.18 6.08
CA ALA A 56 -4.33 -20.02 5.24
C ALA A 56 -2.94 -20.19 5.84
N GLU A 57 -2.42 -19.11 6.42
CA GLU A 57 -1.09 -19.04 7.03
C GLU A 57 -1.07 -17.86 8.03
N THR A 58 -0.07 -17.85 8.87
CA THR A 58 0.23 -16.71 9.74
C THR A 58 1.65 -16.24 9.46
N PHE A 59 1.81 -15.05 8.93
CA PHE A 59 3.13 -14.46 8.76
C PHE A 59 3.64 -13.99 10.11
N GLU A 60 4.57 -14.73 10.68
CA GLU A 60 5.14 -14.46 12.00
C GLU A 60 6.32 -13.48 11.90
N THR A 61 6.27 -12.45 12.71
CA THR A 61 7.41 -11.55 12.91
C THR A 61 7.79 -11.51 14.39
N ILE A 62 8.97 -10.98 14.70
CA ILE A 62 9.40 -10.89 16.10
C ILE A 62 8.52 -9.97 16.96
N THR A 63 7.71 -9.10 16.33
CA THR A 63 6.91 -8.09 17.03
C THR A 63 5.42 -8.40 16.99
N ARG A 64 4.92 -9.00 15.90
CA ARG A 64 3.49 -9.27 15.71
C ARG A 64 3.31 -10.38 14.67
N ASN A 65 2.22 -11.11 14.80
CA ASN A 65 1.73 -12.08 13.83
C ASN A 65 0.65 -11.46 12.95
N TYR A 66 0.68 -11.79 11.64
CA TYR A 66 -0.26 -11.30 10.64
C TYR A 66 -0.98 -12.48 9.99
N PRO A 67 -2.24 -12.75 10.35
CA PRO A 67 -3.03 -13.79 9.67
C PRO A 67 -3.23 -13.45 8.20
N VAL A 68 -3.06 -14.44 7.34
CA VAL A 68 -3.39 -14.39 5.92
C VAL A 68 -4.70 -15.14 5.72
N TYR A 69 -5.76 -14.41 5.52
CA TYR A 69 -7.09 -14.96 5.34
C TYR A 69 -7.37 -15.32 3.88
N ILE A 70 -8.13 -16.39 3.66
CA ILE A 70 -8.79 -16.67 2.39
C ILE A 70 -10.28 -16.41 2.57
N VAL A 71 -10.79 -15.50 1.78
CA VAL A 71 -12.21 -15.14 1.70
C VAL A 71 -12.82 -15.74 0.46
N LYS A 72 -14.01 -16.33 0.58
CA LYS A 72 -14.82 -16.84 -0.54
C LYS A 72 -16.12 -16.07 -0.58
N GLN A 73 -16.27 -15.22 -1.57
CA GLN A 73 -17.44 -14.35 -1.70
C GLN A 73 -17.81 -14.14 -3.15
N ASP A 74 -19.10 -14.25 -3.48
CA ASP A 74 -19.67 -14.00 -4.83
C ASP A 74 -18.95 -14.80 -5.95
N GLY A 75 -18.55 -16.04 -5.64
CA GLY A 75 -17.84 -16.92 -6.59
C GLY A 75 -16.35 -16.57 -6.79
N MET A 76 -15.84 -15.58 -6.08
CA MET A 76 -14.43 -15.20 -6.07
C MET A 76 -13.75 -15.71 -4.79
N GLU A 77 -12.50 -16.14 -4.94
CA GLU A 77 -11.59 -16.44 -3.83
C GLU A 77 -10.43 -15.47 -3.85
N PHE A 78 -10.12 -14.85 -2.70
CA PHE A 78 -9.03 -13.88 -2.59
C PHE A 78 -8.37 -13.91 -1.22
N CYS A 79 -7.12 -13.44 -1.16
CA CYS A 79 -6.44 -13.17 0.10
C CYS A 79 -6.91 -11.87 0.71
N LEU A 80 -7.04 -11.85 2.03
CA LEU A 80 -7.21 -10.63 2.81
C LEU A 80 -6.16 -10.63 3.93
N CYS A 81 -5.43 -9.54 4.07
CA CYS A 81 -4.39 -9.42 5.08
C CYS A 81 -4.29 -7.99 5.63
N ALA A 82 -4.18 -7.86 6.95
CA ALA A 82 -3.82 -6.59 7.58
C ALA A 82 -2.35 -6.27 7.28
N ALA A 83 -2.09 -5.09 6.74
CA ALA A 83 -0.76 -4.63 6.42
C ALA A 83 -0.07 -4.02 7.65
N PRO A 84 1.22 -4.35 7.91
CA PRO A 84 2.00 -3.66 8.93
C PRO A 84 2.35 -2.24 8.51
N LEU A 85 2.42 -1.34 9.50
CA LEU A 85 2.80 0.05 9.29
C LEU A 85 4.28 0.19 8.90
N GLY A 86 4.54 1.03 7.91
CA GLY A 86 5.88 1.43 7.46
C GLY A 86 6.43 0.57 6.32
N ALA A 87 7.10 1.22 5.39
CA ALA A 87 7.57 0.63 4.14
C ALA A 87 8.34 -0.71 4.30
N PRO A 88 9.31 -0.86 5.24
CA PRO A 88 10.05 -2.12 5.36
C PRO A 88 9.18 -3.30 5.77
N ALA A 89 8.32 -3.10 6.77
CA ALA A 89 7.47 -4.18 7.29
C ALA A 89 6.37 -4.56 6.28
N ALA A 90 5.75 -3.55 5.66
CA ALA A 90 4.73 -3.77 4.65
C ALA A 90 5.29 -4.47 3.40
N ALA A 91 6.46 -4.05 2.91
CA ALA A 91 7.08 -4.69 1.77
C ALA A 91 7.50 -6.15 2.07
N GLN A 92 7.96 -6.45 3.29
CA GLN A 92 8.34 -7.81 3.68
C GLN A 92 7.14 -8.78 3.61
N LEU A 93 5.99 -8.40 4.18
CA LEU A 93 4.79 -9.25 4.13
C LEU A 93 4.23 -9.32 2.71
N MET A 94 4.21 -8.22 1.95
CA MET A 94 3.75 -8.22 0.57
C MET A 94 4.63 -9.12 -0.32
N ASP A 95 5.94 -9.12 -0.12
CA ASP A 95 6.88 -9.98 -0.84
C ASP A 95 6.59 -11.47 -0.56
N PHE A 96 6.30 -11.81 0.69
CA PHE A 96 5.82 -13.15 1.07
C PHE A 96 4.53 -13.51 0.33
N LEU A 97 3.49 -12.65 0.36
CA LEU A 97 2.21 -12.91 -0.30
C LEU A 97 2.39 -13.15 -1.82
N ILE A 98 3.21 -12.33 -2.48
CA ILE A 98 3.50 -12.48 -3.91
C ILE A 98 4.24 -13.79 -4.19
N SER A 99 5.20 -14.15 -3.36
CA SER A 99 5.99 -15.37 -3.51
C SER A 99 5.17 -16.63 -3.26
N CYS A 100 4.07 -16.53 -2.50
CA CYS A 100 3.11 -17.59 -2.28
C CYS A 100 1.98 -17.66 -3.32
N GLY A 101 1.88 -16.68 -4.26
CA GLY A 101 0.92 -16.80 -5.36
C GLY A 101 0.13 -15.54 -5.71
N CYS A 102 0.08 -14.53 -4.84
CA CYS A 102 -0.65 -13.29 -5.12
C CYS A 102 -0.01 -12.53 -6.29
N LYS A 103 -0.82 -12.09 -7.26
CA LYS A 103 -0.37 -11.37 -8.46
C LYS A 103 -1.13 -10.07 -8.72
N LYS A 104 -2.32 -9.91 -8.17
CA LYS A 104 -3.17 -8.74 -8.31
C LYS A 104 -3.52 -8.23 -6.91
N ILE A 105 -2.90 -7.12 -6.52
CA ILE A 105 -2.96 -6.63 -5.15
C ILE A 105 -3.57 -5.24 -5.14
N ILE A 106 -4.65 -5.10 -4.39
CA ILE A 106 -5.28 -3.81 -4.11
C ILE A 106 -5.04 -3.48 -2.65
N SER A 107 -4.42 -2.34 -2.40
CA SER A 107 -4.17 -1.84 -1.05
C SER A 107 -5.09 -0.67 -0.71
N THR A 108 -5.32 -0.46 0.58
CA THR A 108 -5.99 0.74 1.08
C THR A 108 -5.46 1.14 2.46
N GLY A 109 -5.49 2.43 2.73
CA GLY A 109 -5.08 3.00 4.00
C GLY A 109 -5.36 4.50 4.06
N SER A 110 -5.14 5.09 5.22
CA SER A 110 -5.25 6.53 5.42
C SER A 110 -4.06 7.29 4.82
N CYS A 111 -4.27 8.57 4.55
CA CYS A 111 -3.19 9.50 4.21
C CYS A 111 -3.43 10.87 4.85
N GLY A 112 -2.34 11.54 5.22
CA GLY A 112 -2.37 12.96 5.53
C GLY A 112 -2.50 13.79 4.25
N VAL A 113 -3.20 14.92 4.29
CA VAL A 113 -3.35 15.80 3.12
C VAL A 113 -2.48 17.04 3.24
N LEU A 114 -1.81 17.39 2.12
CA LEU A 114 -0.96 18.59 2.03
C LEU A 114 -1.71 19.79 1.42
N THR A 115 -2.95 19.58 0.98
CA THR A 115 -3.81 20.56 0.34
C THR A 115 -5.17 20.59 1.02
N ASP A 116 -6.01 21.56 0.67
CA ASP A 116 -7.36 21.69 1.24
C ASP A 116 -8.30 20.64 0.65
N LEU A 117 -8.32 19.46 1.29
CA LEU A 117 -9.24 18.37 1.00
C LEU A 117 -10.04 18.06 2.26
N ALA A 118 -11.30 17.67 2.11
CA ALA A 118 -12.12 17.23 3.24
C ALA A 118 -11.61 15.88 3.79
N GLU A 119 -11.99 15.53 5.01
CA GLU A 119 -11.76 14.20 5.57
C GLU A 119 -12.68 13.16 4.90
N ASN A 120 -12.22 11.91 4.81
CA ASN A 120 -12.94 10.80 4.21
C ASN A 120 -13.19 10.92 2.69
N GLU A 121 -12.41 11.72 1.96
CA GLU A 121 -12.37 11.67 0.50
C GLU A 121 -11.50 10.51 0.02
N PHE A 122 -11.91 9.82 -1.05
CA PHE A 122 -11.12 8.76 -1.67
C PHE A 122 -10.18 9.32 -2.73
N LEU A 123 -8.93 8.85 -2.69
CA LEU A 123 -7.87 9.28 -3.59
C LEU A 123 -7.20 8.05 -4.24
N ILE A 124 -6.79 8.21 -5.49
CA ILE A 124 -6.12 7.16 -6.25
C ILE A 124 -4.72 7.65 -6.62
N PRO A 125 -3.66 7.11 -6.01
CA PRO A 125 -2.29 7.48 -6.37
C PRO A 125 -1.98 7.10 -7.81
N VAL A 126 -1.57 8.07 -8.62
CA VAL A 126 -1.05 7.83 -9.98
C VAL A 126 0.46 7.58 -9.95
N LYS A 127 1.14 8.22 -9.02
CA LYS A 127 2.57 8.02 -8.73
C LYS A 127 2.87 8.36 -7.26
N ALA A 128 3.94 7.76 -6.77
CA ALA A 128 4.45 8.00 -5.42
C ALA A 128 5.87 8.58 -5.46
N LEU A 129 6.13 9.62 -4.65
CA LEU A 129 7.46 10.15 -4.42
C LEU A 129 8.18 9.22 -3.45
N ARG A 130 9.38 8.79 -3.81
CA ARG A 130 10.18 7.79 -3.08
C ARG A 130 11.09 8.49 -2.06
N ASP A 131 10.51 8.86 -0.90
CA ASP A 131 11.24 9.48 0.22
C ASP A 131 11.32 8.51 1.43
N GLU A 132 11.43 7.23 1.12
CA GLU A 132 11.62 6.11 2.03
C GLU A 132 12.80 5.24 1.56
N GLY A 133 13.30 4.35 2.41
CA GLY A 133 14.50 3.56 2.10
C GLY A 133 14.21 2.26 1.33
N THR A 134 13.05 1.67 1.49
CA THR A 134 12.75 0.30 1.09
C THR A 134 12.69 0.10 -0.43
N SER A 135 12.04 1.01 -1.16
CA SER A 135 11.86 0.89 -2.61
C SER A 135 13.17 0.84 -3.38
N TYR A 136 14.25 1.40 -2.84
CA TYR A 136 15.59 1.38 -3.45
C TYR A 136 16.24 0.00 -3.46
N HIS A 137 15.80 -0.92 -2.58
CA HIS A 137 16.23 -2.33 -2.61
C HIS A 137 15.56 -3.13 -3.72
N TYR A 138 14.38 -2.71 -4.17
CA TYR A 138 13.60 -3.40 -5.21
C TYR A 138 13.84 -2.85 -6.61
N LEU A 139 14.07 -1.55 -6.77
CA LEU A 139 14.24 -0.88 -8.07
C LEU A 139 15.37 0.16 -8.03
N PRO A 140 16.02 0.42 -9.17
CA PRO A 140 17.01 1.49 -9.28
C PRO A 140 16.49 2.82 -8.76
N ALA A 141 17.41 3.68 -8.32
CA ALA A 141 17.07 5.00 -7.80
C ALA A 141 16.32 5.85 -8.84
N SER A 142 15.22 6.40 -8.41
CA SER A 142 14.44 7.41 -9.16
C SER A 142 13.64 8.24 -8.16
N ARG A 143 13.20 9.43 -8.56
CA ARG A 143 12.46 10.32 -7.66
C ARG A 143 11.04 9.84 -7.41
N TYR A 144 10.40 9.28 -8.43
CA TYR A 144 9.03 8.79 -8.38
C TYR A 144 8.95 7.36 -8.89
N ILE A 145 7.88 6.69 -8.49
CA ILE A 145 7.41 5.46 -9.08
C ILE A 145 5.95 5.64 -9.52
N GLU A 146 5.65 5.29 -10.77
CA GLU A 146 4.27 5.26 -11.27
C GLU A 146 3.57 3.97 -10.86
N LEU A 147 2.30 4.04 -10.49
CA LEU A 147 1.49 2.87 -10.19
C LEU A 147 1.01 2.18 -11.48
N ASP A 148 0.64 0.91 -11.37
CA ASP A 148 0.15 0.11 -12.50
C ASP A 148 -1.11 0.74 -13.10
N LYS A 149 -1.02 1.14 -14.36
CA LYS A 149 -2.12 1.82 -15.04
C LYS A 149 -3.37 0.95 -15.16
N ASN A 150 -3.21 -0.35 -15.42
CA ASN A 150 -4.35 -1.23 -15.62
C ASN A 150 -5.15 -1.41 -14.32
N ILE A 151 -4.43 -1.54 -13.19
CA ILE A 151 -5.05 -1.62 -11.86
C ILE A 151 -5.71 -0.29 -11.50
N ARG A 152 -5.04 0.84 -11.76
CA ARG A 152 -5.61 2.16 -11.52
C ARG A 152 -6.89 2.37 -12.33
N ASP A 153 -6.88 2.08 -13.62
CA ASP A 153 -8.07 2.18 -14.49
C ASP A 153 -9.25 1.31 -13.96
N ALA A 154 -8.94 0.12 -13.43
CA ALA A 154 -9.95 -0.74 -12.80
C ALA A 154 -10.50 -0.16 -11.49
N ILE A 155 -9.64 0.45 -10.65
CA ILE A 155 -10.08 1.17 -9.45
C ILE A 155 -11.02 2.31 -9.83
N GLU A 156 -10.59 3.19 -10.74
CA GLU A 156 -11.39 4.35 -11.20
C GLU A 156 -12.75 3.90 -11.77
N HIS A 157 -12.74 2.89 -12.63
CA HIS A 157 -13.97 2.34 -13.19
C HIS A 157 -14.93 1.83 -12.09
N THR A 158 -14.40 1.11 -11.12
CA THR A 158 -15.21 0.57 -10.02
C THR A 158 -15.83 1.69 -9.16
N LEU A 159 -15.06 2.72 -8.83
CA LEU A 159 -15.56 3.87 -8.07
C LEU A 159 -16.62 4.64 -8.85
N LEU A 160 -16.41 4.84 -10.16
CA LEU A 160 -17.39 5.49 -11.05
C LEU A 160 -18.72 4.72 -11.11
N VAL A 161 -18.65 3.41 -11.29
CA VAL A 161 -19.86 2.55 -11.35
C VAL A 161 -20.63 2.59 -10.03
N GLN A 162 -19.95 2.68 -8.92
CA GLN A 162 -20.56 2.79 -7.59
C GLN A 162 -20.96 4.23 -7.21
N ASN A 163 -20.77 5.22 -8.09
CA ASN A 163 -21.00 6.64 -7.82
C ASN A 163 -20.23 7.16 -6.59
N ILE A 164 -19.01 6.66 -6.36
CA ILE A 164 -18.11 7.12 -5.32
C ILE A 164 -17.22 8.23 -5.89
N PRO A 165 -17.28 9.44 -5.35
CA PRO A 165 -16.38 10.51 -5.77
C PRO A 165 -14.93 10.17 -5.38
N PHE A 166 -14.00 10.45 -6.28
CA PHE A 166 -12.57 10.29 -6.07
C PHE A 166 -11.76 11.34 -6.83
N ARG A 167 -10.48 11.42 -6.51
CA ARG A 167 -9.50 12.24 -7.24
C ARG A 167 -8.22 11.43 -7.44
N GLU A 168 -7.54 11.64 -8.55
CA GLU A 168 -6.15 11.22 -8.70
C GLU A 168 -5.24 12.07 -7.81
N CYS A 169 -4.16 11.45 -7.29
CA CYS A 169 -3.20 12.16 -6.45
C CYS A 169 -1.76 11.73 -6.75
N VAL A 170 -0.82 12.59 -6.36
CA VAL A 170 0.59 12.24 -6.18
C VAL A 170 0.82 12.12 -4.68
N THR A 171 1.21 10.95 -4.21
CA THR A 171 1.51 10.74 -2.79
C THR A 171 3.01 10.90 -2.51
N TRP A 172 3.33 11.42 -1.35
CA TRP A 172 4.67 11.43 -0.79
C TRP A 172 4.80 10.27 0.18
N THR A 173 5.58 9.25 -0.18
CA THR A 173 5.87 8.14 0.73
C THR A 173 7.09 8.47 1.57
N THR A 174 6.96 8.47 2.89
CA THR A 174 8.04 8.81 3.82
C THR A 174 8.19 7.79 4.94
N ASP A 175 9.44 7.53 5.39
CA ASP A 175 9.72 6.75 6.61
C ASP A 175 9.67 7.62 7.88
N GLY A 176 9.56 8.92 7.73
CA GLY A 176 9.75 9.87 8.82
C GLY A 176 8.49 10.63 9.23
N PHE A 177 7.45 9.95 9.73
CA PHE A 177 6.17 10.55 10.13
C PHE A 177 6.36 11.86 10.96
N PHE A 178 7.16 11.81 12.01
CA PHE A 178 7.45 13.00 12.83
C PHE A 178 8.52 13.93 12.23
N ARG A 179 8.93 13.69 10.98
CA ARG A 179 9.86 14.54 10.23
C ARG A 179 9.21 15.26 9.05
N GLU A 180 7.89 15.24 8.97
CA GLU A 180 7.07 16.06 8.08
C GLU A 180 7.09 17.52 8.55
N THR A 181 8.27 18.17 8.44
CA THR A 181 8.46 19.56 8.89
C THR A 181 7.71 20.54 8.01
N GLN A 182 7.41 21.74 8.54
CA GLN A 182 6.72 22.80 7.79
C GLN A 182 7.35 23.06 6.42
N ASP A 183 8.69 23.10 6.35
CA ASP A 183 9.41 23.36 5.10
C ASP A 183 9.34 22.16 4.17
N MET A 184 9.37 20.94 4.71
CA MET A 184 9.21 19.72 3.91
C MET A 184 7.80 19.63 3.31
N VAL A 185 6.77 19.89 4.10
CA VAL A 185 5.37 19.92 3.63
C VAL A 185 5.19 20.94 2.49
N ARG A 186 5.69 22.17 2.67
CA ARG A 186 5.66 23.20 1.61
C ARG A 186 6.42 22.76 0.36
N TYR A 187 7.60 22.17 0.54
CA TYR A 187 8.46 21.72 -0.56
C TYR A 187 7.80 20.57 -1.36
N ARG A 188 7.25 19.56 -0.66
CA ARG A 188 6.54 18.46 -1.31
C ARG A 188 5.23 18.91 -1.98
N GLY A 189 4.48 19.82 -1.34
CA GLY A 189 3.31 20.43 -1.95
C GLY A 189 3.65 21.23 -3.21
N ALA A 190 4.71 22.04 -3.19
CA ALA A 190 5.19 22.76 -4.38
C ALA A 190 5.68 21.83 -5.51
N GLU A 191 6.11 20.63 -5.18
CA GLU A 191 6.50 19.59 -6.12
C GLU A 191 5.29 18.84 -6.73
N GLY A 192 4.08 19.09 -6.20
CA GLY A 192 2.83 18.51 -6.69
C GLY A 192 2.32 17.33 -5.87
N CYS A 193 2.93 16.99 -4.73
CA CYS A 193 2.35 16.03 -3.82
C CYS A 193 1.12 16.63 -3.14
N THR A 194 0.03 15.88 -3.11
CA THR A 194 -1.22 16.28 -2.48
C THR A 194 -1.49 15.52 -1.19
N THR A 195 -0.81 14.39 -1.00
CA THR A 195 -0.94 13.51 0.15
C THR A 195 0.42 13.01 0.63
N VAL A 196 0.46 12.52 1.87
CA VAL A 196 1.60 11.84 2.48
C VAL A 196 1.13 10.54 3.16
N GLU A 197 1.91 9.49 3.02
CA GLU A 197 1.73 8.18 3.64
C GLU A 197 3.10 7.47 3.76
N MET A 198 3.14 6.22 4.18
CA MET A 198 4.41 5.58 4.54
C MET A 198 4.78 4.34 3.70
N GLU A 199 3.99 3.90 2.69
CA GLU A 199 4.19 2.59 2.07
C GLU A 199 4.09 2.52 0.54
N CYS A 200 3.31 3.38 -0.09
CA CYS A 200 2.92 3.28 -1.51
C CYS A 200 4.10 3.05 -2.45
N ALA A 201 5.17 3.83 -2.32
CA ALA A 201 6.34 3.71 -3.20
C ALA A 201 7.04 2.36 -3.03
N ALA A 202 7.19 1.89 -1.80
CA ALA A 202 7.83 0.61 -1.50
C ALA A 202 7.01 -0.57 -2.02
N LEU A 203 5.69 -0.55 -1.81
CA LEU A 203 4.78 -1.60 -2.27
C LEU A 203 4.73 -1.66 -3.81
N ALA A 204 4.65 -0.52 -4.49
CA ALA A 204 4.71 -0.45 -5.94
C ALA A 204 6.05 -0.97 -6.48
N ALA A 205 7.16 -0.68 -5.79
CA ALA A 205 8.48 -1.18 -6.18
C ALA A 205 8.62 -2.69 -5.97
N CYS A 206 8.16 -3.21 -4.84
CA CYS A 206 8.13 -4.64 -4.52
C CYS A 206 7.31 -5.41 -5.58
N ALA A 207 6.07 -4.99 -5.83
CA ALA A 207 5.19 -5.61 -6.81
C ALA A 207 5.83 -5.64 -8.20
N ARG A 208 6.38 -4.52 -8.67
CA ARG A 208 7.05 -4.43 -9.97
C ARG A 208 8.26 -5.35 -10.06
N LYS A 209 9.10 -5.42 -9.04
CA LYS A 209 10.26 -6.33 -8.98
C LYS A 209 9.83 -7.79 -9.07
N ARG A 210 8.72 -8.14 -8.43
CA ARG A 210 8.19 -9.52 -8.35
C ARG A 210 7.21 -9.88 -9.48
N GLY A 211 6.94 -8.96 -10.40
CA GLY A 211 6.03 -9.20 -11.53
C GLY A 211 4.57 -9.35 -11.09
N ALA A 212 4.16 -8.64 -10.06
CA ALA A 212 2.79 -8.50 -9.62
C ALA A 212 2.24 -7.11 -9.96
N SER A 213 0.92 -7.00 -10.14
CA SER A 213 0.22 -5.74 -10.35
C SER A 213 -0.27 -5.17 -9.02
N PHE A 214 -0.07 -3.88 -8.82
CA PHE A 214 -0.39 -3.18 -7.56
C PHE A 214 -1.12 -1.87 -7.82
N GLY A 215 -2.18 -1.63 -7.05
CA GLY A 215 -2.85 -0.34 -6.96
C GLY A 215 -3.32 -0.06 -5.54
N GLN A 216 -3.60 1.22 -5.28
CA GLN A 216 -3.98 1.67 -3.94
C GLN A 216 -5.15 2.63 -3.99
N ILE A 217 -6.06 2.49 -3.03
CA ILE A 217 -7.12 3.45 -2.71
C ILE A 217 -6.75 4.07 -1.37
N LEU A 218 -6.44 5.37 -1.37
CA LEU A 218 -6.23 6.13 -0.14
C LEU A 218 -7.54 6.79 0.28
N TYR A 219 -7.71 7.01 1.58
CA TYR A 219 -8.72 7.92 2.10
C TYR A 219 -8.07 8.98 2.98
N THR A 220 -8.57 10.21 2.87
CA THR A 220 -8.01 11.35 3.61
C THR A 220 -8.34 11.24 5.09
N ALA A 221 -7.33 11.46 5.92
CA ALA A 221 -7.43 11.45 7.37
C ALA A 221 -7.13 12.86 7.91
N ASP A 222 -5.96 13.06 8.46
CA ASP A 222 -5.48 14.31 9.03
C ASP A 222 -5.06 15.34 7.96
N SER A 223 -4.81 16.57 8.37
CA SER A 223 -4.42 17.64 7.46
C SER A 223 -3.18 18.40 7.93
N LEU A 224 -2.20 18.46 7.03
CA LEU A 224 -1.00 19.28 7.12
C LEU A 224 -1.08 20.53 6.22
N ALA A 225 -2.21 20.76 5.56
CA ALA A 225 -2.41 21.91 4.66
C ALA A 225 -2.12 23.26 5.35
N ASN A 226 -2.47 23.39 6.63
CA ASN A 226 -2.01 24.48 7.48
C ASN A 226 -0.74 24.04 8.23
N VAL A 227 0.42 24.33 7.68
CA VAL A 227 1.72 23.94 8.25
C VAL A 227 2.02 24.51 9.64
N LEU A 228 1.24 25.50 10.11
CA LEU A 228 1.39 26.08 11.44
C LEU A 228 0.54 25.37 12.50
N LYS A 229 -0.44 24.57 12.06
CA LYS A 229 -1.39 23.89 12.95
C LYS A 229 -1.86 22.60 12.30
N HIS A 230 -1.33 21.49 12.77
CA HIS A 230 -1.83 20.17 12.40
C HIS A 230 -3.31 20.02 12.80
N ASP A 231 -4.11 19.48 11.90
CA ASP A 231 -5.52 19.16 12.12
C ASP A 231 -5.68 17.63 12.05
N GLU A 232 -5.76 17.01 13.22
CA GLU A 232 -5.85 15.53 13.34
C GLU A 232 -7.22 14.98 12.92
N ARG A 233 -8.28 15.81 12.89
CA ARG A 233 -9.63 15.38 12.52
C ARG A 233 -10.09 14.15 13.32
N ASP A 234 -10.76 13.19 12.67
CA ASP A 234 -11.10 11.87 13.26
C ASP A 234 -10.29 10.72 12.62
N TRP A 235 -9.14 11.04 12.03
CA TRP A 235 -8.23 10.06 11.39
C TRP A 235 -8.87 9.21 10.29
N GLY A 236 -9.92 9.74 9.63
CA GLY A 236 -10.60 9.06 8.53
C GLY A 236 -11.40 7.82 8.93
N LYS A 237 -11.73 7.65 10.22
CA LYS A 237 -12.36 6.43 10.77
C LYS A 237 -13.64 6.01 10.05
N ASN A 238 -14.39 6.98 9.50
CA ASN A 238 -15.63 6.69 8.79
C ASN A 238 -15.40 6.01 7.41
N SER A 239 -14.16 5.97 6.93
CA SER A 239 -13.82 5.37 5.63
C SER A 239 -13.41 3.91 5.69
N LEU A 240 -13.01 3.39 6.86
CA LEU A 240 -12.38 2.06 7.01
C LEU A 240 -13.17 0.94 6.31
N ARG A 241 -14.43 0.77 6.66
CA ARG A 241 -15.27 -0.29 6.09
C ARG A 241 -15.48 -0.10 4.59
N LYS A 242 -15.80 1.14 4.17
CA LYS A 242 -16.04 1.43 2.76
C LYS A 242 -14.79 1.26 1.92
N ALA A 243 -13.63 1.65 2.42
CA ALA A 243 -12.34 1.46 1.74
C ALA A 243 -12.03 -0.03 1.49
N LEU A 244 -12.29 -0.88 2.48
CA LEU A 244 -12.14 -2.34 2.34
C LEU A 244 -13.10 -2.90 1.29
N GLU A 245 -14.38 -2.54 1.35
CA GLU A 245 -15.40 -2.97 0.40
C GLU A 245 -15.09 -2.54 -1.05
N LEU A 246 -14.55 -1.33 -1.23
CA LEU A 246 -14.10 -0.86 -2.53
C LEU A 246 -12.94 -1.69 -3.09
N CYS A 247 -11.96 -2.05 -2.27
CA CYS A 247 -10.87 -2.93 -2.69
C CYS A 247 -11.39 -4.29 -3.16
N ILE A 248 -12.34 -4.88 -2.41
CA ILE A 248 -12.96 -6.16 -2.77
C ILE A 248 -13.74 -6.02 -4.10
N ALA A 249 -14.49 -4.93 -4.27
CA ALA A 249 -15.22 -4.68 -5.51
C ALA A 249 -14.28 -4.52 -6.72
N VAL A 250 -13.11 -3.89 -6.55
CA VAL A 250 -12.08 -3.81 -7.61
C VAL A 250 -11.59 -5.21 -7.98
N LEU A 251 -11.34 -6.09 -7.00
CA LEU A 251 -10.91 -7.46 -7.30
C LEU A 251 -11.90 -8.24 -8.17
N GLN A 252 -13.20 -7.90 -8.16
CA GLN A 252 -14.19 -8.52 -9.03
C GLN A 252 -14.03 -8.12 -10.51
N THR A 253 -13.34 -7.01 -10.78
CA THR A 253 -13.19 -6.46 -12.14
C THR A 253 -11.85 -6.78 -12.80
N ILE A 254 -10.90 -7.36 -12.08
CA ILE A 254 -9.52 -7.65 -12.54
C ILE A 254 -9.19 -9.14 -12.57
#